data_25340068cd1bb8eaf51ff36762f66bd1
#
_entry.id   25340068cd1bb8eaf51ff36762f66bd1
#
_cell.length_a   1.000
_cell.length_b   1.000
_cell.length_c   1.000
_cell.angle_alpha   90.00
_cell.angle_beta   90.00
_cell.angle_gamma   90.00
#
_symmetry.space_group_name_H-M   'P 1'
#
loop_
_entity.id
_entity.type
_entity.pdbx_description
1 polymer ?
#
loop_
_entity_poly.entity_id
_entity_poly.type
_entity_poly.pdbx_seq_one_letter_code
_entity_poly.pdbx_strand_id
1 'polypeptide(L)'
;MARDAGVAHLRSSDTVLAALIESVGPLGDSRTGRPDRDDDYGALVRTIAGQQLSVAAARTIYGRLTARFEDRPPTPQEILADEPEELRAAAGLSRAKVSYLRSLAEHVISGELELERLDELGDEQVVAELVAVKGLGLWSAQMFLMFHLERPDVLPVGDLGIRRAMERAYRLPELPDPDTMDAIAQPWRPHRTLACRYLWRSLANEPG
;
A
#
# COMPACT_ATOMS: atom_id res chain seq x y z
N MET A 1 9.99 20.50 -3.38
CA MET A 1 10.47 20.59 -4.80
C MET A 1 9.91 19.49 -5.68
N ALA A 2 10.25 18.19 -5.53
CA ALA A 2 9.72 17.13 -6.41
C ALA A 2 8.18 16.97 -6.32
N ARG A 3 7.61 17.04 -5.13
CA ARG A 3 6.17 16.95 -4.89
C ARG A 3 5.41 18.13 -5.48
N ASP A 4 5.94 19.34 -5.36
CA ASP A 4 5.30 20.55 -5.91
C ASP A 4 5.29 20.51 -7.44
N ALA A 5 6.34 20.00 -8.06
CA ALA A 5 6.40 19.76 -9.51
C ALA A 5 5.34 18.73 -9.95
N GLY A 6 5.16 17.63 -9.18
CA GLY A 6 4.11 16.65 -9.43
C GLY A 6 2.70 17.23 -9.32
N VAL A 7 2.44 18.04 -8.30
CA VAL A 7 1.14 18.75 -8.16
C VAL A 7 0.90 19.70 -9.32
N ALA A 8 1.91 20.47 -9.73
CA ALA A 8 1.80 21.38 -10.88
C ALA A 8 1.51 20.61 -12.17
N HIS A 9 2.20 19.49 -12.41
CA HIS A 9 1.95 18.61 -13.55
C HIS A 9 0.50 18.11 -13.56
N LEU A 10 0.02 17.52 -12.47
CA LEU A 10 -1.35 16.99 -12.37
C LEU A 10 -2.42 18.07 -12.61
N ARG A 11 -2.20 19.28 -12.10
CA ARG A 11 -3.11 20.41 -12.34
C ARG A 11 -3.16 20.87 -13.80
N SER A 12 -2.05 20.79 -14.50
CA SER A 12 -1.98 21.22 -15.90
C SER A 12 -2.45 20.15 -16.88
N SER A 13 -2.33 18.88 -16.51
CA SER A 13 -2.65 17.75 -17.39
C SER A 13 -4.09 17.28 -17.31
N ASP A 14 -4.82 17.61 -16.22
CA ASP A 14 -6.18 17.12 -16.00
C ASP A 14 -7.01 18.14 -15.17
N THR A 15 -8.03 18.70 -15.82
CA THR A 15 -8.89 19.74 -15.19
C THR A 15 -9.75 19.21 -14.04
N VAL A 16 -10.20 17.95 -14.12
CA VAL A 16 -10.96 17.31 -13.04
C VAL A 16 -10.07 17.10 -11.83
N LEU A 17 -8.87 16.58 -12.06
CA LEU A 17 -7.89 16.37 -11.00
C LEU A 17 -7.41 17.72 -10.43
N ALA A 18 -7.28 18.77 -11.24
CA ALA A 18 -6.96 20.12 -10.77
C ALA A 18 -8.01 20.63 -9.75
N ALA A 19 -9.31 20.51 -10.08
CA ALA A 19 -10.40 20.90 -9.19
C ALA A 19 -10.41 20.05 -7.90
N LEU A 20 -10.16 18.76 -8.02
CA LEU A 20 -10.08 17.85 -6.87
C LEU A 20 -8.90 18.20 -5.96
N ILE A 21 -7.72 18.50 -6.49
CA ILE A 21 -6.54 18.95 -5.74
C ILE A 21 -6.84 20.25 -5.00
N GLU A 22 -7.55 21.17 -5.62
CA GLU A 22 -7.94 22.43 -4.99
C GLU A 22 -8.89 22.21 -3.82
N SER A 23 -9.91 21.36 -3.99
CA SER A 23 -10.90 21.05 -2.95
C SER A 23 -10.30 20.28 -1.76
N VAL A 24 -9.36 19.37 -2.02
CA VAL A 24 -8.68 18.55 -1.00
C VAL A 24 -7.64 19.36 -0.22
N GLY A 25 -7.01 20.33 -0.88
CA GLY A 25 -5.90 21.10 -0.33
C GLY A 25 -4.59 20.28 -0.24
N PRO A 26 -3.58 20.79 0.47
CA PRO A 26 -2.29 20.11 0.58
C PRO A 26 -2.41 18.76 1.26
N LEU A 27 -1.85 17.73 0.63
CA LEU A 27 -1.72 16.42 1.28
C LEU A 27 -0.68 16.50 2.41
N GLY A 28 -0.99 15.94 3.57
CA GLY A 28 -0.03 15.71 4.64
C GLY A 28 1.14 14.81 4.18
N ASP A 29 2.17 14.73 5.00
CA ASP A 29 3.26 13.80 4.72
C ASP A 29 2.72 12.36 4.72
N SER A 30 3.13 11.55 3.73
CA SER A 30 2.76 10.14 3.64
C SER A 30 3.27 9.32 4.83
N ARG A 31 4.26 9.84 5.52
CA ARG A 31 4.90 9.22 6.69
C ARG A 31 4.27 9.59 8.03
N THR A 32 3.32 10.52 8.09
CA THR A 32 2.65 10.86 9.36
C THR A 32 1.93 9.63 9.94
N GLY A 33 2.49 9.08 11.01
CA GLY A 33 1.96 7.91 11.72
C GLY A 33 2.55 6.57 11.31
N ARG A 34 3.60 6.54 10.47
CA ARG A 34 4.45 5.37 10.30
C ARG A 34 5.61 5.43 11.30
N PRO A 35 5.98 4.30 11.95
CA PRO A 35 7.23 4.22 12.69
C PRO A 35 8.39 4.59 11.74
N ASP A 36 9.44 5.17 12.29
CA ASP A 36 10.69 5.36 11.55
C ASP A 36 11.06 4.04 10.87
N ARG A 37 11.07 4.06 9.54
CA ARG A 37 11.41 3.00 8.61
C ARG A 37 11.38 1.58 9.18
N ASP A 38 10.24 0.90 9.08
CA ASP A 38 10.32 -0.55 8.94
C ASP A 38 11.27 -0.82 7.75
N ASP A 39 12.13 -1.80 7.89
CA ASP A 39 12.81 -2.38 6.74
C ASP A 39 11.77 -3.00 5.77
N ASP A 40 12.21 -3.47 4.63
CA ASP A 40 11.33 -4.04 3.61
C ASP A 40 10.50 -5.20 4.18
N TYR A 41 11.11 -6.04 5.01
CA TYR A 41 10.40 -7.15 5.66
C TYR A 41 9.32 -6.67 6.61
N GLY A 42 9.63 -5.74 7.50
CA GLY A 42 8.68 -5.15 8.45
C GLY A 42 7.51 -4.45 7.76
N ALA A 43 7.77 -3.79 6.62
CA ALA A 43 6.73 -3.17 5.81
C ALA A 43 5.76 -4.21 5.22
N LEU A 44 6.27 -5.36 4.75
CA LEU A 44 5.45 -6.47 4.25
C LEU A 44 4.68 -7.16 5.39
N VAL A 45 5.31 -7.38 6.54
CA VAL A 45 4.65 -7.88 7.76
C VAL A 45 3.49 -6.98 8.16
N ARG A 46 3.69 -5.66 8.18
CA ARG A 46 2.63 -4.69 8.47
C ARG A 46 1.51 -4.74 7.45
N THR A 47 1.85 -4.87 6.17
CA THR A 47 0.87 -4.98 5.08
C THR A 47 -0.02 -6.21 5.29
N ILE A 48 0.57 -7.39 5.56
CA ILE A 48 -0.18 -8.62 5.84
C ILE A 48 -1.06 -8.47 7.09
N ALA A 49 -0.49 -7.94 8.17
CA ALA A 49 -1.24 -7.74 9.43
C ALA A 49 -2.45 -6.81 9.23
N GLY A 50 -2.33 -5.80 8.37
CA GLY A 50 -3.36 -4.80 8.09
C GLY A 50 -4.42 -5.17 7.05
N GLN A 51 -4.23 -6.25 6.28
CA GLN A 51 -5.18 -6.63 5.22
C GLN A 51 -6.62 -6.71 5.71
N GLN A 52 -7.58 -6.17 4.93
CA GLN A 52 -9.03 -6.21 5.19
C GLN A 52 -9.45 -5.60 6.54
N LEU A 53 -8.67 -4.67 7.08
CA LEU A 53 -8.97 -3.98 8.32
C LEU A 53 -9.08 -2.46 8.10
N SER A 54 -9.81 -1.78 8.97
CA SER A 54 -9.71 -0.31 9.06
C SER A 54 -8.32 0.09 9.53
N VAL A 55 -7.92 1.33 9.23
CA VAL A 55 -6.60 1.88 9.65
C VAL A 55 -6.38 1.74 11.16
N ALA A 56 -7.43 2.01 11.97
CA ALA A 56 -7.36 1.90 13.42
C ALA A 56 -7.15 0.44 13.88
N ALA A 57 -7.90 -0.51 13.31
CA ALA A 57 -7.77 -1.93 13.61
C ALA A 57 -6.39 -2.48 13.17
N ALA A 58 -5.94 -2.11 11.97
CA ALA A 58 -4.62 -2.49 11.46
C ALA A 58 -3.49 -2.01 12.38
N ARG A 59 -3.56 -0.77 12.86
CA ARG A 59 -2.60 -0.22 13.83
C ARG A 59 -2.60 -1.00 15.13
N THR A 60 -3.77 -1.35 15.65
CA THR A 60 -3.89 -2.12 16.91
C THR A 60 -3.30 -3.52 16.77
N ILE A 61 -3.60 -4.23 15.67
CA ILE A 61 -3.09 -5.58 15.40
C ILE A 61 -1.56 -5.54 15.23
N TYR A 62 -1.06 -4.60 14.42
CA TYR A 62 0.38 -4.45 14.22
C TYR A 62 1.11 -4.08 15.52
N GLY A 63 0.56 -3.18 16.34
CA GLY A 63 1.13 -2.83 17.64
C GLY A 63 1.19 -4.01 18.61
N ARG A 64 0.19 -4.91 18.61
CA ARG A 64 0.23 -6.14 19.39
C ARG A 64 1.28 -7.13 18.86
N LEU A 65 1.41 -7.20 17.54
CA LEU A 65 2.42 -8.04 16.90
C LEU A 65 3.83 -7.57 17.29
N THR A 66 4.13 -6.28 17.16
CA THR A 66 5.46 -5.74 17.51
C THR A 66 5.75 -5.83 18.99
N ALA A 67 4.75 -5.63 19.89
CA ALA A 67 4.92 -5.78 21.33
C ALA A 67 5.38 -7.19 21.75
N ARG A 68 5.06 -8.23 20.99
CA ARG A 68 5.58 -9.59 21.21
C ARG A 68 7.08 -9.71 20.89
N PHE A 69 7.61 -8.80 20.08
CA PHE A 69 8.99 -8.79 19.59
C PHE A 69 9.71 -7.48 19.99
N GLU A 70 9.66 -7.13 21.28
CA GLU A 70 10.39 -5.98 21.85
C GLU A 70 10.06 -4.63 21.19
N ASP A 71 8.78 -4.42 20.84
CA ASP A 71 8.25 -3.23 20.17
C ASP A 71 8.91 -2.92 18.80
N ARG A 72 9.43 -3.93 18.13
CA ARG A 72 9.95 -3.85 16.75
C ARG A 72 9.29 -4.86 15.81
N PRO A 73 9.42 -4.70 14.49
CA PRO A 73 9.03 -5.75 13.55
C PRO A 73 9.76 -7.05 13.86
N PRO A 74 9.08 -8.21 13.79
CA PRO A 74 9.74 -9.51 13.94
C PRO A 74 10.66 -9.77 12.76
N THR A 75 11.71 -10.54 12.98
CA THR A 75 12.55 -11.10 11.91
C THR A 75 11.88 -12.33 11.28
N PRO A 76 12.29 -12.76 10.05
CA PRO A 76 11.82 -14.00 9.46
C PRO A 76 12.02 -15.21 10.37
N GLN A 77 13.19 -15.30 11.02
CA GLN A 77 13.54 -16.40 11.93
C GLN A 77 12.60 -16.44 13.14
N GLU A 78 12.27 -15.29 13.72
CA GLU A 78 11.37 -15.20 14.88
C GLU A 78 9.95 -15.62 14.52
N ILE A 79 9.44 -15.24 13.33
CA ILE A 79 8.12 -15.67 12.83
C ILE A 79 8.07 -17.19 12.66
N LEU A 80 9.13 -17.82 12.18
CA LEU A 80 9.17 -19.29 12.01
C LEU A 80 9.40 -20.03 13.32
N ALA A 81 10.13 -19.45 14.27
CA ALA A 81 10.37 -20.04 15.60
C ALA A 81 9.16 -19.94 16.54
N ASP A 82 8.27 -18.97 16.32
CA ASP A 82 7.09 -18.75 17.17
C ASP A 82 5.99 -19.80 16.89
N GLU A 83 5.32 -20.25 17.95
CA GLU A 83 4.18 -21.17 17.82
C GLU A 83 2.99 -20.44 17.13
N PRO A 84 2.45 -21.00 16.02
CA PRO A 84 1.42 -20.33 15.22
C PRO A 84 0.17 -19.90 15.99
N GLU A 85 -0.32 -20.72 16.93
CA GLU A 85 -1.50 -20.39 17.72
C GLU A 85 -1.19 -19.35 18.81
N GLU A 86 0.04 -19.32 19.35
CA GLU A 86 0.45 -18.29 20.30
C GLU A 86 0.62 -16.94 19.58
N LEU A 87 1.30 -16.90 18.44
CA LEU A 87 1.44 -15.72 17.61
C LEU A 87 0.06 -15.16 17.23
N ARG A 88 -0.86 -16.05 16.80
CA ARG A 88 -2.23 -15.72 16.46
C ARG A 88 -2.96 -15.05 17.61
N ALA A 89 -2.92 -15.68 18.78
CA ALA A 89 -3.65 -15.22 19.96
C ALA A 89 -3.10 -13.90 20.50
N ALA A 90 -1.78 -13.76 20.60
CA ALA A 90 -1.12 -12.56 21.11
C ALA A 90 -1.39 -11.32 20.26
N ALA A 91 -1.26 -11.43 18.95
CA ALA A 91 -1.47 -10.31 18.04
C ALA A 91 -2.93 -10.12 17.62
N GLY A 92 -3.80 -11.11 17.79
CA GLY A 92 -5.18 -11.09 17.30
C GLY A 92 -5.26 -11.30 15.79
N LEU A 93 -4.35 -12.07 15.23
CA LEU A 93 -4.30 -12.40 13.80
C LEU A 93 -5.31 -13.49 13.43
N SER A 94 -5.75 -13.50 12.17
CA SER A 94 -6.44 -14.68 11.63
C SER A 94 -5.44 -15.81 11.33
N ARG A 95 -5.90 -17.06 11.27
CA ARG A 95 -5.07 -18.20 10.87
C ARG A 95 -4.43 -17.99 9.49
N ALA A 96 -5.19 -17.39 8.56
CA ALA A 96 -4.69 -17.08 7.24
C ALA A 96 -3.50 -16.09 7.30
N LYS A 97 -3.60 -15.02 8.09
CA LYS A 97 -2.51 -14.04 8.24
C LYS A 97 -1.26 -14.66 8.86
N VAL A 98 -1.40 -15.55 9.86
CA VAL A 98 -0.26 -16.29 10.40
C VAL A 98 0.40 -17.14 9.31
N SER A 99 -0.41 -17.86 8.51
CA SER A 99 0.12 -18.63 7.36
C SER A 99 0.83 -17.74 6.33
N TYR A 100 0.35 -16.51 6.09
CA TYR A 100 0.96 -15.56 5.17
C TYR A 100 2.28 -15.01 5.71
N LEU A 101 2.34 -14.67 7.00
CA LEU A 101 3.59 -14.23 7.64
C LEU A 101 4.66 -15.31 7.60
N ARG A 102 4.28 -16.57 7.83
CA ARG A 102 5.20 -17.70 7.75
C ARG A 102 5.68 -17.93 6.31
N SER A 103 4.78 -17.86 5.33
CA SER A 103 5.15 -17.97 3.92
C SER A 103 6.12 -16.86 3.50
N LEU A 104 5.89 -15.60 3.93
CA LEU A 104 6.81 -14.51 3.68
C LEU A 104 8.20 -14.81 4.29
N ALA A 105 8.23 -15.26 5.55
CA ALA A 105 9.46 -15.60 6.24
C ALA A 105 10.23 -16.73 5.54
N GLU A 106 9.53 -17.77 5.08
CA GLU A 106 10.10 -18.90 4.33
C GLU A 106 10.77 -18.44 3.02
N HIS A 107 10.08 -17.61 2.22
CA HIS A 107 10.61 -17.08 0.96
C HIS A 107 11.86 -16.21 1.17
N VAL A 108 11.87 -15.40 2.22
CA VAL A 108 13.05 -14.57 2.55
C VAL A 108 14.24 -15.45 3.01
N ILE A 109 14.00 -16.43 3.88
CA ILE A 109 15.08 -17.31 4.39
C ILE A 109 15.62 -18.23 3.30
N SER A 110 14.77 -18.72 2.40
CA SER A 110 15.21 -19.57 1.29
C SER A 110 15.96 -18.79 0.19
N GLY A 111 15.88 -17.45 0.19
CA GLY A 111 16.42 -16.61 -0.87
C GLY A 111 15.56 -16.57 -2.13
N GLU A 112 14.33 -17.11 -2.07
CA GLU A 112 13.35 -16.96 -3.16
C GLU A 112 12.82 -15.53 -3.28
N LEU A 113 12.86 -14.76 -2.19
CA LEU A 113 12.57 -13.32 -2.16
C LEU A 113 13.76 -12.57 -1.57
N GLU A 114 14.51 -11.88 -2.44
CA GLU A 114 15.68 -11.07 -2.08
C GLU A 114 15.25 -9.61 -1.87
N LEU A 115 14.91 -9.24 -0.63
CA LEU A 115 14.35 -7.92 -0.31
C LEU A 115 15.30 -6.78 -0.65
N GLU A 116 16.61 -6.95 -0.44
CA GLU A 116 17.63 -5.94 -0.69
C GLU A 116 17.71 -5.51 -2.17
N ARG A 117 17.18 -6.34 -3.08
CA ARG A 117 17.18 -6.06 -4.52
C ARG A 117 15.92 -5.35 -5.02
N LEU A 118 14.87 -5.26 -4.21
CA LEU A 118 13.58 -4.71 -4.66
C LEU A 118 13.69 -3.26 -5.12
N ASP A 119 14.59 -2.47 -4.52
CA ASP A 119 14.84 -1.09 -4.94
C ASP A 119 15.44 -0.98 -6.35
N GLU A 120 16.19 -2.00 -6.79
CA GLU A 120 16.87 -2.05 -8.09
C GLU A 120 15.96 -2.56 -9.21
N LEU A 121 14.86 -3.25 -8.86
CA LEU A 121 13.93 -3.86 -9.80
C LEU A 121 12.93 -2.83 -10.35
N GLY A 122 12.44 -3.08 -11.57
CA GLY A 122 11.28 -2.38 -12.11
C GLY A 122 9.98 -2.77 -11.39
N ASP A 123 8.98 -1.89 -11.44
CA ASP A 123 7.71 -2.09 -10.72
C ASP A 123 7.02 -3.42 -11.03
N GLU A 124 7.03 -3.85 -12.30
CA GLU A 124 6.45 -5.12 -12.73
C GLU A 124 7.19 -6.33 -12.14
N GLN A 125 8.52 -6.24 -12.02
CA GLN A 125 9.34 -7.27 -11.42
C GLN A 125 9.10 -7.37 -9.92
N VAL A 126 9.04 -6.22 -9.21
CA VAL A 126 8.68 -6.18 -7.78
C VAL A 126 7.31 -6.82 -7.55
N VAL A 127 6.33 -6.51 -8.41
CA VAL A 127 4.99 -7.11 -8.32
C VAL A 127 5.08 -8.63 -8.49
N ALA A 128 5.81 -9.12 -9.49
CA ALA A 128 5.95 -10.55 -9.75
C ALA A 128 6.58 -11.29 -8.56
N GLU A 129 7.64 -10.74 -7.98
CA GLU A 129 8.32 -11.29 -6.80
C GLU A 129 7.38 -11.35 -5.59
N LEU A 130 6.69 -10.26 -5.29
CA LEU A 130 5.81 -10.19 -4.12
C LEU A 130 4.56 -11.07 -4.26
N VAL A 131 3.97 -11.16 -5.45
CA VAL A 131 2.77 -11.98 -5.68
C VAL A 131 3.06 -13.49 -5.63
N ALA A 132 4.30 -13.91 -5.80
CA ALA A 132 4.72 -15.30 -5.58
C ALA A 132 4.55 -15.73 -4.12
N VAL A 133 4.63 -14.80 -3.17
CA VAL A 133 4.44 -15.07 -1.74
C VAL A 133 2.95 -15.24 -1.42
N LYS A 134 2.61 -16.36 -0.79
CA LYS A 134 1.23 -16.64 -0.38
C LYS A 134 0.67 -15.54 0.52
N GLY A 135 -0.45 -14.96 0.10
CA GLY A 135 -1.14 -13.89 0.85
C GLY A 135 -0.75 -12.48 0.43
N LEU A 136 0.25 -12.30 -0.42
CA LEU A 136 0.54 -11.04 -1.08
C LEU A 136 -0.09 -11.07 -2.48
N GLY A 137 -1.13 -10.26 -2.69
CA GLY A 137 -1.74 -10.07 -4.00
C GLY A 137 -1.27 -8.79 -4.67
N LEU A 138 -1.70 -8.58 -5.92
CA LEU A 138 -1.37 -7.38 -6.70
C LEU A 138 -1.60 -6.08 -5.93
N TRP A 139 -2.74 -5.95 -5.24
CA TRP A 139 -3.03 -4.76 -4.43
C TRP A 139 -1.98 -4.54 -3.33
N SER A 140 -1.57 -5.60 -2.60
CA SER A 140 -0.55 -5.50 -1.55
C SER A 140 0.81 -5.09 -2.12
N ALA A 141 1.20 -5.65 -3.26
CA ALA A 141 2.42 -5.28 -3.96
C ALA A 141 2.40 -3.82 -4.42
N GLN A 142 1.27 -3.35 -4.96
CA GLN A 142 1.09 -1.94 -5.35
C GLN A 142 1.15 -0.99 -4.15
N MET A 143 0.58 -1.37 -2.99
CA MET A 143 0.70 -0.59 -1.75
C MET A 143 2.16 -0.52 -1.27
N PHE A 144 2.91 -1.61 -1.38
CA PHE A 144 4.34 -1.63 -1.08
C PHE A 144 5.12 -0.70 -2.01
N LEU A 145 4.91 -0.78 -3.32
CA LEU A 145 5.51 0.15 -4.30
C LEU A 145 5.21 1.61 -3.97
N MET A 146 3.94 1.95 -3.74
CA MET A 146 3.51 3.34 -3.54
C MET A 146 4.00 3.94 -2.22
N PHE A 147 3.99 3.15 -1.16
CA PHE A 147 4.14 3.67 0.19
C PHE A 147 5.44 3.28 0.89
N HIS A 148 6.11 2.24 0.42
CA HIS A 148 7.38 1.81 0.98
C HIS A 148 8.54 2.14 0.04
N LEU A 149 8.50 1.68 -1.21
CA LEU A 149 9.50 2.03 -2.22
C LEU A 149 9.30 3.44 -2.81
N GLU A 150 8.23 4.14 -2.45
CA GLU A 150 7.91 5.51 -2.89
C GLU A 150 7.89 5.67 -4.42
N ARG A 151 7.50 4.60 -5.15
CA ARG A 151 7.41 4.65 -6.61
C ARG A 151 6.38 5.67 -7.06
N PRO A 152 6.73 6.60 -7.97
CA PRO A 152 5.88 7.75 -8.29
C PRO A 152 4.70 7.43 -9.21
N ASP A 153 4.76 6.34 -9.97
CA ASP A 153 3.86 6.11 -11.11
C ASP A 153 3.06 4.81 -11.03
N VAL A 154 2.49 4.50 -9.86
CA VAL A 154 1.66 3.30 -9.64
C VAL A 154 0.18 3.67 -9.68
N LEU A 155 -0.62 2.87 -10.42
CA LEU A 155 -2.09 2.96 -10.45
C LEU A 155 -2.72 1.65 -9.98
N PRO A 156 -3.29 1.59 -8.75
CA PRO A 156 -3.90 0.38 -8.22
C PRO A 156 -5.34 0.20 -8.77
N VAL A 157 -5.46 -0.32 -9.99
CA VAL A 157 -6.74 -0.48 -10.70
C VAL A 157 -7.74 -1.40 -9.99
N GLY A 158 -7.27 -2.28 -9.10
CA GLY A 158 -8.10 -3.14 -8.25
C GLY A 158 -8.59 -2.47 -6.96
N ASP A 159 -8.11 -1.25 -6.63
CA ASP A 159 -8.50 -0.56 -5.40
C ASP A 159 -9.91 0.05 -5.51
N LEU A 160 -10.81 -0.44 -4.67
CA LEU A 160 -12.21 0.02 -4.68
C LEU A 160 -12.34 1.49 -4.31
N GLY A 161 -11.47 2.01 -3.42
CA GLY A 161 -11.44 3.43 -3.06
C GLY A 161 -11.08 4.29 -4.25
N ILE A 162 -10.02 3.95 -4.98
CA ILE A 162 -9.64 4.67 -6.20
C ILE A 162 -10.75 4.61 -7.24
N ARG A 163 -11.33 3.44 -7.50
CA ARG A 163 -12.43 3.29 -8.46
C ARG A 163 -13.62 4.19 -8.12
N ARG A 164 -14.04 4.21 -6.84
CA ARG A 164 -15.13 5.07 -6.37
C ARG A 164 -14.78 6.56 -6.46
N ALA A 165 -13.55 6.93 -6.13
CA ALA A 165 -13.11 8.32 -6.24
C ALA A 165 -13.10 8.79 -7.70
N MET A 166 -12.65 7.94 -8.64
CA MET A 166 -12.69 8.24 -10.07
C MET A 166 -14.13 8.32 -10.60
N GLU A 167 -15.00 7.34 -10.25
CA GLU A 167 -16.42 7.38 -10.61
C GLU A 167 -17.05 8.73 -10.27
N ARG A 168 -16.83 9.21 -9.03
CA ARG A 168 -17.39 10.47 -8.54
C ARG A 168 -16.77 11.70 -9.20
N ALA A 169 -15.43 11.77 -9.21
CA ALA A 169 -14.71 12.92 -9.73
C ALA A 169 -14.97 13.14 -11.23
N TYR A 170 -14.99 12.05 -12.01
CA TYR A 170 -15.21 12.09 -13.46
C TYR A 170 -16.68 11.89 -13.86
N ARG A 171 -17.60 11.77 -12.88
CA ARG A 171 -19.04 11.56 -13.09
C ARG A 171 -19.34 10.39 -14.04
N LEU A 172 -18.63 9.27 -13.81
CA LEU A 172 -18.82 8.07 -14.60
C LEU A 172 -20.17 7.41 -14.23
N PRO A 173 -20.84 6.76 -15.19
CA PRO A 173 -22.13 6.13 -14.95
C PRO A 173 -22.05 4.90 -14.04
N GLU A 174 -20.87 4.29 -13.91
CA GLU A 174 -20.58 3.13 -13.11
C GLU A 174 -19.11 3.09 -12.68
N LEU A 175 -18.75 2.18 -11.79
CA LEU A 175 -17.36 1.97 -11.36
C LEU A 175 -16.48 1.64 -12.58
N PRO A 176 -15.42 2.42 -12.84
CA PRO A 176 -14.56 2.20 -14.01
C PRO A 176 -13.87 0.84 -13.94
N ASP A 177 -13.75 0.18 -15.07
CA ASP A 177 -12.89 -0.97 -15.27
C ASP A 177 -11.40 -0.56 -15.35
N PRO A 178 -10.47 -1.52 -15.33
CA PRO A 178 -9.03 -1.21 -15.40
C PRO A 178 -8.62 -0.40 -16.64
N ASP A 179 -9.19 -0.70 -17.80
CA ASP A 179 -8.85 -0.02 -19.06
C ASP A 179 -9.33 1.44 -19.06
N THR A 180 -10.53 1.67 -18.55
CA THR A 180 -11.09 3.02 -18.34
C THR A 180 -10.23 3.82 -17.36
N MET A 181 -9.81 3.18 -16.24
CA MET A 181 -8.94 3.84 -15.27
C MET A 181 -7.59 4.20 -15.87
N ASP A 182 -6.97 3.31 -16.63
CA ASP A 182 -5.68 3.57 -17.26
C ASP A 182 -5.80 4.68 -18.30
N ALA A 183 -6.85 4.68 -19.12
CA ALA A 183 -7.11 5.75 -20.08
C ALA A 183 -7.26 7.13 -19.42
N ILE A 184 -8.01 7.22 -18.34
CA ILE A 184 -8.17 8.47 -17.56
C ILE A 184 -6.83 8.88 -16.93
N ALA A 185 -6.03 7.92 -16.44
CA ALA A 185 -4.80 8.19 -15.72
C ALA A 185 -3.57 8.39 -16.63
N GLN A 186 -3.68 8.25 -17.94
CA GLN A 186 -2.55 8.47 -18.87
C GLN A 186 -1.93 9.86 -18.76
N PRO A 187 -2.70 10.98 -18.67
CA PRO A 187 -2.14 12.32 -18.52
C PRO A 187 -1.43 12.54 -17.18
N TRP A 188 -1.66 11.69 -16.16
CA TRP A 188 -1.07 11.85 -14.82
C TRP A 188 0.37 11.37 -14.74
N ARG A 189 0.82 10.58 -15.72
CA ARG A 189 2.20 10.08 -15.76
C ARG A 189 3.23 11.22 -15.76
N PRO A 190 4.31 11.10 -15.01
CA PRO A 190 4.75 9.96 -14.18
C PRO A 190 4.35 10.09 -12.69
N HIS A 191 3.20 10.68 -12.38
CA HIS A 191 2.78 11.03 -11.01
C HIS A 191 1.48 10.35 -10.56
N ARG A 192 1.16 9.15 -11.12
CA ARG A 192 -0.08 8.43 -10.81
C ARG A 192 -0.24 8.09 -9.33
N THR A 193 0.85 7.77 -8.62
CA THR A 193 0.83 7.57 -7.16
C THR A 193 0.33 8.81 -6.42
N LEU A 194 0.78 10.00 -6.81
CA LEU A 194 0.35 11.26 -6.20
C LEU A 194 -1.13 11.52 -6.50
N ALA A 195 -1.59 11.30 -7.73
CA ALA A 195 -3.00 11.42 -8.11
C ALA A 195 -3.90 10.49 -7.28
N CYS A 196 -3.51 9.22 -7.10
CA CYS A 196 -4.23 8.26 -6.27
C CYS A 196 -4.36 8.72 -4.82
N ARG A 197 -3.33 9.35 -4.25
CA ARG A 197 -3.38 9.89 -2.89
C ARG A 197 -4.41 11.03 -2.76
N TYR A 198 -4.54 11.88 -3.76
CA TYR A 198 -5.59 12.89 -3.81
C TYR A 198 -6.98 12.28 -3.95
N LEU A 199 -7.14 11.27 -4.80
CA LEU A 199 -8.39 10.52 -4.95
C LEU A 199 -8.83 9.86 -3.64
N TRP A 200 -7.96 9.16 -2.92
CA TRP A 200 -8.31 8.61 -1.60
C TRP A 200 -8.68 9.70 -0.60
N ARG A 201 -7.94 10.80 -0.60
CA ARG A 201 -8.20 11.91 0.33
C ARG A 201 -9.54 12.57 0.07
N SER A 202 -9.99 12.66 -1.17
CA SER A 202 -11.29 13.22 -1.51
C SER A 202 -12.46 12.45 -0.89
N LEU A 203 -12.35 11.11 -0.79
CA LEU A 203 -13.36 10.29 -0.13
C LEU A 203 -13.43 10.50 1.39
N ALA A 204 -12.31 10.85 2.03
CA ALA A 204 -12.25 11.07 3.47
C ALA A 204 -12.81 12.44 3.90
N ASN A 205 -12.96 13.38 2.97
CA ASN A 205 -13.43 14.75 3.22
C ASN A 205 -14.95 14.91 2.97
N GLU A 206 -15.67 13.85 2.61
CA GLU A 206 -17.12 13.94 2.47
C GLU A 206 -17.79 13.98 3.84
N PRO A 207 -18.75 14.92 4.07
CA PRO A 207 -19.68 14.81 5.18
C PRO A 207 -20.50 13.53 5.00
N GLY A 208 -20.54 12.66 6.01
CA GLY A 208 -21.33 11.44 6.05
C GLY A 208 -22.84 11.70 5.98
#